data_9260f9e17967750021546b0644ca7662
#
_entry.id   9260f9e17967750021546b0644ca7662
#
_cell.length_a   1.000
_cell.length_b   1.000
_cell.length_c   1.000
_cell.angle_alpha   90.00
_cell.angle_beta   90.00
_cell.angle_gamma   90.00
#
_symmetry.space_group_name_H-M   'P 1'
#
loop_
_entity.id
_entity.type
_entity.pdbx_description
1 polymer ?
#
loop_
_entity_poly.entity_id
_entity_poly.type
_entity_poly.pdbx_seq_one_letter_code
_entity_poly.pdbx_strand_id
1 'polypeptide(L)'
;DNEALTPQQIINIRPVTAAVKEFFGSSQLSQFMDQHNPLSELSHKRRLSALGPGGLTRDRAGYEVRDVHYTHYGRMCPIETPEGPNIGLINNLSTYGRLNKYGFIQTPYRKVDRATGKVTNEVVWLTADEEDEYIVAQANSKLNEDGTFAEEIVMGRHQGVNQEYPSHL
;
A
#
# COMPACT_ATOMS: atom_id res chain seq x y z
N ASP A 1 37.02 -21.07 -31.01
CA ASP A 1 36.61 -22.44 -30.78
C ASP A 1 35.13 -22.48 -30.43
N ASN A 2 34.36 -23.10 -31.31
CA ASN A 2 32.91 -23.14 -31.23
C ASN A 2 32.40 -24.31 -30.37
N GLU A 3 33.00 -24.55 -29.21
CA GLU A 3 32.46 -25.51 -28.30
C GLU A 3 31.20 -24.96 -27.65
N ALA A 4 30.22 -25.84 -27.37
CA ALA A 4 28.99 -25.47 -26.69
C ALA A 4 29.32 -24.99 -25.27
N LEU A 5 29.19 -23.68 -25.05
CA LEU A 5 29.38 -23.05 -23.76
C LEU A 5 28.06 -23.06 -22.97
N THR A 6 28.16 -23.39 -21.70
CA THR A 6 27.01 -23.27 -20.79
C THR A 6 26.84 -21.81 -20.35
N PRO A 7 25.64 -21.39 -19.93
CA PRO A 7 25.46 -20.02 -19.38
C PRO A 7 26.42 -19.71 -18.22
N GLN A 8 26.75 -20.69 -17.40
CA GLN A 8 27.67 -20.55 -16.28
C GLN A 8 29.10 -20.20 -16.71
N GLN A 9 29.51 -20.63 -17.91
CA GLN A 9 30.83 -20.36 -18.47
C GLN A 9 30.90 -18.98 -19.13
N ILE A 10 29.80 -18.48 -19.65
CA ILE A 10 29.73 -17.22 -20.40
C ILE A 10 29.48 -16.03 -19.48
N ILE A 11 28.61 -16.19 -18.47
CA ILE A 11 28.17 -15.09 -17.60
C ILE A 11 29.19 -14.88 -16.48
N ASN A 12 29.67 -13.65 -16.35
CA ASN A 12 30.41 -13.22 -15.16
C ASN A 12 29.45 -12.83 -14.05
N ILE A 13 29.35 -13.66 -13.02
CA ILE A 13 28.45 -13.46 -11.89
C ILE A 13 28.99 -12.46 -10.84
N ARG A 14 30.25 -12.09 -10.89
CA ARG A 14 30.89 -11.24 -9.87
C ARG A 14 30.21 -9.89 -9.66
N PRO A 15 29.85 -9.12 -10.70
CA PRO A 15 29.16 -7.85 -10.52
C PRO A 15 27.80 -8.01 -9.82
N VAL A 16 27.05 -9.04 -10.18
CA VAL A 16 25.74 -9.33 -9.56
C VAL A 16 25.89 -9.74 -8.10
N THR A 17 26.84 -10.64 -7.82
CA THR A 17 27.14 -11.08 -6.46
C THR A 17 27.61 -9.91 -5.57
N ALA A 18 28.43 -9.02 -6.11
CA ALA A 18 28.89 -7.83 -5.38
C ALA A 18 27.72 -6.89 -5.05
N ALA A 19 26.83 -6.65 -6.00
CA ALA A 19 25.65 -5.80 -5.79
C ALA A 19 24.70 -6.38 -4.72
N VAL A 20 24.46 -7.68 -4.75
CA VAL A 20 23.63 -8.37 -3.75
C VAL A 20 24.26 -8.30 -2.36
N LYS A 21 25.55 -8.55 -2.25
CA LYS A 21 26.28 -8.46 -0.97
C LYS A 21 26.31 -7.04 -0.41
N GLU A 22 26.47 -6.05 -1.25
CA GLU A 22 26.44 -4.64 -0.86
C GLU A 22 25.05 -4.27 -0.29
N PHE A 23 23.99 -4.68 -0.96
CA PHE A 23 22.62 -4.44 -0.47
C PHE A 23 22.41 -5.05 0.92
N PHE A 24 22.68 -6.34 1.11
CA PHE A 24 22.44 -7.01 2.39
C PHE A 24 23.41 -6.60 3.50
N GLY A 25 24.60 -6.14 3.16
CA GLY A 25 25.63 -5.74 4.12
C GLY A 25 25.60 -4.29 4.56
N SER A 26 25.15 -3.39 3.69
CA SER A 26 25.29 -1.94 3.93
C SER A 26 24.05 -1.09 3.61
N SER A 27 23.00 -1.65 3.02
CA SER A 27 21.79 -0.88 2.76
C SER A 27 21.03 -0.56 4.06
N GLN A 28 20.53 0.68 4.15
CA GLN A 28 19.66 1.11 5.23
C GLN A 28 18.36 0.30 5.30
N LEU A 29 17.90 -0.23 4.17
CA LEU A 29 16.67 -1.01 4.07
C LEU A 29 16.86 -2.48 4.48
N SER A 30 18.08 -2.96 4.48
CA SER A 30 18.41 -4.30 4.99
C SER A 30 18.68 -4.20 6.48
N GLN A 31 17.78 -4.73 7.29
CA GLN A 31 17.78 -4.56 8.74
C GLN A 31 17.76 -5.90 9.46
N PHE A 32 18.29 -5.90 10.67
CA PHE A 32 18.11 -7.02 11.59
C PHE A 32 16.64 -7.15 11.93
N MET A 33 16.06 -8.32 11.71
CA MET A 33 14.65 -8.55 11.95
C MET A 33 14.31 -8.53 13.43
N ASP A 34 13.26 -7.80 13.80
CA ASP A 34 12.68 -7.85 15.14
C ASP A 34 12.02 -9.21 15.35
N GLN A 35 12.48 -9.99 16.32
CA GLN A 35 12.06 -11.38 16.54
C GLN A 35 11.55 -11.65 17.96
N HIS A 36 10.99 -10.65 18.65
CA HIS A 36 10.44 -10.86 19.99
C HIS A 36 9.29 -11.87 20.00
N ASN A 37 8.44 -11.82 18.98
CA ASN A 37 7.31 -12.73 18.76
C ASN A 37 6.93 -12.73 17.27
N PRO A 38 6.05 -13.65 16.83
CA PRO A 38 5.66 -13.69 15.41
C PRO A 38 5.04 -12.42 14.89
N LEU A 39 4.31 -11.66 15.72
CA LEU A 39 3.70 -10.39 15.30
C LEU A 39 4.75 -9.32 15.05
N SER A 40 5.81 -9.25 15.88
CA SER A 40 6.89 -8.28 15.65
C SER A 40 7.66 -8.56 14.36
N GLU A 41 7.85 -9.82 14.00
CA GLU A 41 8.43 -10.23 12.73
C GLU A 41 7.54 -9.77 11.55
N LEU A 42 6.24 -10.05 11.63
CA LEU A 42 5.28 -9.67 10.60
C LEU A 42 5.22 -8.15 10.43
N SER A 43 5.12 -7.42 11.53
CA SER A 43 5.08 -5.95 11.52
C SER A 43 6.34 -5.35 10.90
N HIS A 44 7.51 -5.93 11.20
CA HIS A 44 8.77 -5.48 10.61
C HIS A 44 8.79 -5.67 9.09
N LYS A 45 8.29 -6.81 8.61
CA LYS A 45 8.20 -7.10 7.16
C LYS A 45 7.21 -6.21 6.42
N ARG A 46 6.24 -5.64 7.11
CA ARG A 46 5.21 -4.75 6.55
C ARG A 46 5.54 -3.27 6.73
N ARG A 47 6.73 -2.95 7.19
CA ARG A 47 7.17 -1.56 7.41
C ARG A 47 7.51 -0.88 6.10
N LEU A 48 7.09 0.38 5.99
CA LEU A 48 7.32 1.25 4.85
C LEU A 48 8.23 2.40 5.28
N SER A 49 9.30 2.64 4.55
CA SER A 49 10.25 3.71 4.85
C SER A 49 10.32 4.71 3.71
N ALA A 50 10.23 6.00 4.03
CA ALA A 50 10.49 7.07 3.07
C ALA A 50 12.00 7.40 2.95
N LEU A 51 12.82 6.79 3.78
CA LEU A 51 14.26 6.99 3.83
C LEU A 51 15.01 6.03 2.90
N GLY A 52 16.29 6.29 2.70
CA GLY A 52 17.16 5.43 1.94
C GLY A 52 17.47 5.93 0.53
N PRO A 53 18.16 5.12 -0.30
CA PRO A 53 18.52 5.51 -1.65
C PRO A 53 17.29 5.82 -2.52
N GLY A 54 17.28 7.01 -3.14
CA GLY A 54 16.15 7.49 -3.93
C GLY A 54 14.99 8.08 -3.11
N GLY A 55 15.08 8.02 -1.78
CA GLY A 55 14.09 8.57 -0.86
C GLY A 55 14.52 9.89 -0.23
N LEU A 56 13.85 10.19 0.89
CA LEU A 56 14.09 11.42 1.66
C LEU A 56 15.21 11.23 2.68
N THR A 57 15.74 12.35 3.17
CA THR A 57 16.57 12.41 4.37
C THR A 57 15.77 13.09 5.49
N ARG A 58 16.10 12.79 6.74
CA ARG A 58 15.40 13.40 7.90
C ARG A 58 15.44 14.93 7.88
N ASP A 59 16.56 15.51 7.47
CA ASP A 59 16.76 16.95 7.45
C ASP A 59 15.96 17.65 6.34
N ARG A 60 15.66 16.93 5.27
CA ARG A 60 14.90 17.44 4.13
C ARG A 60 13.39 17.16 4.21
N ALA A 61 12.98 16.36 5.17
CA ALA A 61 11.58 16.01 5.36
C ALA A 61 10.87 17.10 6.20
N GLY A 62 10.04 17.90 5.54
CA GLY A 62 9.16 18.85 6.20
C GLY A 62 7.89 18.20 6.74
N TYR A 63 6.99 19.03 7.27
CA TYR A 63 5.70 18.57 7.81
C TYR A 63 4.82 17.90 6.75
N GLU A 64 4.84 18.41 5.53
CA GLU A 64 3.97 17.97 4.44
C GLU A 64 4.16 16.48 4.11
N VAL A 65 5.40 16.00 4.05
CA VAL A 65 5.71 14.60 3.76
C VAL A 65 5.48 13.67 4.97
N ARG A 66 5.37 14.23 6.16
CA ARG A 66 5.12 13.49 7.41
C ARG A 66 3.64 13.36 7.76
N ASP A 67 2.80 14.16 7.10
CA ASP A 67 1.37 14.17 7.33
C ASP A 67 0.66 12.96 6.71
N VAL A 68 -0.52 12.68 7.23
CA VAL A 68 -1.42 11.69 6.65
C VAL A 68 -2.17 12.32 5.48
N HIS A 69 -1.98 11.78 4.31
CA HIS A 69 -2.69 12.19 3.11
C HIS A 69 -3.93 11.31 2.89
N TYR A 70 -4.97 11.81 2.23
CA TYR A 70 -6.19 11.03 1.99
C TYR A 70 -5.93 9.73 1.20
N THR A 71 -4.88 9.70 0.38
CA THR A 71 -4.47 8.51 -0.38
C THR A 71 -3.92 7.39 0.50
N HIS A 72 -3.65 7.66 1.77
CA HIS A 72 -3.24 6.64 2.74
C HIS A 72 -4.38 5.69 3.13
N TYR A 73 -5.63 6.11 2.92
CA TYR A 73 -6.79 5.34 3.35
C TYR A 73 -6.78 3.91 2.80
N GLY A 74 -6.82 2.93 3.70
CA GLY A 74 -6.75 1.51 3.36
C GLY A 74 -5.37 1.01 2.91
N ARG A 75 -4.37 1.89 2.79
CA ARG A 75 -3.03 1.59 2.28
C ARG A 75 -1.95 1.70 3.35
N MET A 76 -1.90 2.81 4.03
CA MET A 76 -0.93 3.06 5.10
C MET A 76 -1.67 3.38 6.39
N CYS A 77 -1.27 2.74 7.50
CA CYS A 77 -1.86 3.03 8.80
C CYS A 77 -1.58 4.49 9.20
N PRO A 78 -2.60 5.27 9.57
CA PRO A 78 -2.41 6.68 9.89
C PRO A 78 -1.81 6.92 11.28
N ILE A 79 -1.77 5.91 12.14
CA ILE A 79 -1.36 6.04 13.53
C ILE A 79 -0.09 5.27 13.90
N GLU A 80 0.20 4.16 13.19
CA GLU A 80 1.38 3.34 13.49
C GLU A 80 2.63 3.94 12.83
N THR A 81 3.31 4.81 13.56
CA THR A 81 4.54 5.49 13.18
C THR A 81 5.38 5.76 14.42
N PRO A 82 6.73 5.81 14.34
CA PRO A 82 7.56 6.12 15.50
C PRO A 82 7.32 7.54 16.04
N GLU A 83 7.65 7.74 17.29
CA GLU A 83 7.83 9.06 17.88
C GLU A 83 9.22 9.60 17.57
N GLY A 84 9.35 10.93 17.50
CA GLY A 84 10.64 11.60 17.32
C GLY A 84 11.00 11.88 15.86
N PRO A 85 12.32 11.83 15.52
CA PRO A 85 12.79 12.31 14.20
C PRO A 85 12.24 11.58 12.99
N ASN A 86 11.79 10.35 13.17
CA ASN A 86 11.28 9.50 12.08
C ASN A 86 9.74 9.52 11.97
N ILE A 87 9.06 10.36 12.74
CA ILE A 87 7.60 10.44 12.69
C ILE A 87 7.13 10.75 11.26
N GLY A 88 6.18 9.97 10.78
CA GLY A 88 5.63 10.11 9.42
C GLY A 88 6.56 9.65 8.28
N LEU A 89 7.82 9.34 8.55
CA LEU A 89 8.77 8.82 7.57
C LEU A 89 8.85 7.30 7.57
N ILE A 90 8.58 6.68 8.71
CA ILE A 90 8.47 5.23 8.86
C ILE A 90 7.01 4.92 9.14
N ASN A 91 6.39 4.19 8.25
CA ASN A 91 4.97 3.87 8.31
C ASN A 91 4.77 2.37 8.20
N ASN A 92 3.53 1.94 8.33
CA ASN A 92 3.17 0.53 8.26
C ASN A 92 2.05 0.32 7.25
N LEU A 93 2.14 -0.78 6.52
CA LEU A 93 1.12 -1.17 5.56
C LEU A 93 -0.17 -1.50 6.30
N SER A 94 -1.30 -0.97 5.82
CA SER A 94 -2.61 -1.32 6.37
C SER A 94 -2.91 -2.80 6.19
N THR A 95 -3.78 -3.34 7.03
CA THR A 95 -4.06 -4.78 7.11
C THR A 95 -4.44 -5.38 5.75
N TYR A 96 -5.26 -4.70 4.96
CA TYR A 96 -5.66 -5.15 3.63
C TYR A 96 -4.88 -4.52 2.49
N GLY A 97 -3.87 -3.70 2.80
CA GLY A 97 -3.00 -3.14 1.77
C GLY A 97 -2.09 -4.21 1.15
N ARG A 98 -1.87 -4.10 -0.15
CA ARG A 98 -0.87 -4.91 -0.87
C ARG A 98 -0.17 -4.09 -1.93
N LEU A 99 0.97 -4.55 -2.40
CA LEU A 99 1.71 -3.92 -3.48
C LEU A 99 1.32 -4.53 -4.84
N ASN A 100 1.19 -3.69 -5.86
CA ASN A 100 1.09 -4.18 -7.23
C ASN A 100 2.48 -4.46 -7.82
N LYS A 101 2.52 -4.91 -9.07
CA LYS A 101 3.78 -5.23 -9.75
C LYS A 101 4.70 -4.03 -9.97
N TYR A 102 4.19 -2.82 -9.86
CA TYR A 102 4.95 -1.56 -10.00
C TYR A 102 5.39 -0.97 -8.66
N GLY A 103 5.01 -1.58 -7.54
CA GLY A 103 5.32 -1.10 -6.20
C GLY A 103 4.33 -0.11 -5.60
N PHE A 104 3.21 0.17 -6.27
CA PHE A 104 2.15 1.00 -5.71
C PHE A 104 1.26 0.20 -4.76
N ILE A 105 0.81 0.85 -3.70
CA ILE A 105 -0.06 0.21 -2.70
C ILE A 105 -1.49 0.23 -3.20
N GLN A 106 -2.12 -0.94 -3.18
CA GLN A 106 -3.53 -1.13 -3.50
C GLN A 106 -4.32 -1.51 -2.25
N THR A 107 -5.61 -1.18 -2.27
CA THR A 107 -6.57 -1.62 -1.26
C THR A 107 -7.81 -2.22 -1.94
N PRO A 108 -8.48 -3.20 -1.31
CA PRO A 108 -9.60 -3.88 -1.94
C PRO A 108 -10.92 -3.14 -1.74
N TYR A 109 -11.77 -3.19 -2.76
CA TYR A 109 -13.13 -2.67 -2.73
C TYR A 109 -14.08 -3.67 -3.37
N ARG A 110 -15.30 -3.70 -2.87
CA ARG A 110 -16.39 -4.45 -3.51
C ARG A 110 -17.02 -3.57 -4.59
N LYS A 111 -17.15 -4.13 -5.77
CA LYS A 111 -17.76 -3.43 -6.90
C LYS A 111 -19.27 -3.34 -6.74
N VAL A 112 -19.82 -2.18 -7.03
CA VAL A 112 -21.27 -1.97 -7.09
C VAL A 112 -21.72 -2.05 -8.55
N ASP A 113 -22.70 -2.89 -8.83
CA ASP A 113 -23.32 -2.94 -10.15
C ASP A 113 -24.29 -1.75 -10.30
N ARG A 114 -23.94 -0.82 -11.16
CA ARG A 114 -24.74 0.39 -11.40
C ARG A 114 -26.11 0.10 -12.00
N ALA A 115 -26.23 -0.95 -12.79
CA ALA A 115 -27.49 -1.31 -13.42
C ALA A 115 -28.54 -1.77 -12.43
N THR A 116 -28.13 -2.54 -11.41
CA THR A 116 -29.01 -3.12 -10.40
C THR A 116 -28.94 -2.39 -9.05
N GLY A 117 -27.93 -1.56 -8.83
CA GLY A 117 -27.65 -0.93 -7.54
C GLY A 117 -27.17 -1.88 -6.45
N LYS A 118 -26.76 -3.09 -6.82
CA LYS A 118 -26.33 -4.13 -5.87
C LYS A 118 -24.82 -4.08 -5.63
N VAL A 119 -24.45 -4.22 -4.37
CA VAL A 119 -23.05 -4.47 -3.98
C VAL A 119 -22.74 -5.93 -4.29
N THR A 120 -21.77 -6.13 -5.15
CA THR A 120 -21.36 -7.47 -5.60
C THR A 120 -20.29 -8.07 -4.71
N ASN A 121 -20.00 -9.35 -4.88
CA ASN A 121 -18.87 -10.03 -4.23
C ASN A 121 -17.58 -9.91 -5.05
N GLU A 122 -17.60 -9.23 -6.18
CA GLU A 122 -16.41 -8.94 -6.97
C GLU A 122 -15.54 -7.94 -6.24
N VAL A 123 -14.31 -8.34 -5.93
CA VAL A 123 -13.30 -7.50 -5.28
C VAL A 123 -12.36 -6.95 -6.32
N VAL A 124 -12.23 -5.63 -6.34
CA VAL A 124 -11.26 -4.91 -7.18
C VAL A 124 -10.20 -4.27 -6.29
N TRP A 125 -8.95 -4.35 -6.73
CA TRP A 125 -7.81 -3.77 -6.03
C TRP A 125 -7.41 -2.49 -6.73
N LEU A 126 -7.51 -1.37 -6.01
CA LEU A 126 -7.29 -0.05 -6.57
C LEU A 126 -6.09 0.63 -5.92
N THR A 127 -5.24 1.23 -6.75
CA THR A 127 -4.28 2.24 -6.33
C THR A 127 -5.00 3.56 -6.04
N ALA A 128 -4.32 4.52 -5.42
CA ALA A 128 -4.97 5.78 -5.03
C ALA A 128 -5.49 6.60 -6.22
N ASP A 129 -4.76 6.61 -7.33
CA ASP A 129 -5.16 7.30 -8.55
C ASP A 129 -6.36 6.63 -9.24
N GLU A 130 -6.41 5.30 -9.24
CA GLU A 130 -7.57 4.55 -9.74
C GLU A 130 -8.81 4.79 -8.87
N GLU A 131 -8.63 4.82 -7.54
CA GLU A 131 -9.71 5.11 -6.59
C GLU A 131 -10.33 6.50 -6.79
N ASP A 132 -9.53 7.48 -7.19
CA ASP A 132 -9.99 8.86 -7.42
C ASP A 132 -11.08 8.99 -8.52
N GLU A 133 -11.20 7.98 -9.36
CA GLU A 133 -12.26 7.94 -10.39
C GLU A 133 -13.62 7.50 -9.84
N TYR A 134 -13.67 7.03 -8.59
CA TYR A 134 -14.87 6.44 -7.99
C TYR A 134 -15.36 7.22 -6.77
N ILE A 135 -16.64 7.09 -6.51
CA ILE A 135 -17.24 7.39 -5.20
C ILE A 135 -17.22 6.10 -4.40
N VAL A 136 -16.61 6.13 -3.23
CA VAL A 136 -16.47 4.97 -2.37
C VAL A 136 -17.43 5.08 -1.19
N ALA A 137 -18.41 4.20 -1.12
CA ALA A 137 -19.30 4.11 0.03
C ALA A 137 -18.56 3.48 1.23
N GLN A 138 -18.96 3.87 2.44
CA GLN A 138 -18.39 3.27 3.65
C GLN A 138 -18.73 1.77 3.72
N ALA A 139 -17.77 0.96 4.17
CA ALA A 139 -17.92 -0.49 4.26
C ALA A 139 -19.03 -0.91 5.25
N ASN A 140 -19.38 -0.08 6.23
CA ASN A 140 -20.44 -0.32 7.19
C ASN A 140 -21.83 0.13 6.72
N SER A 141 -21.98 0.55 5.49
CA SER A 141 -23.28 0.92 4.92
C SER A 141 -24.24 -0.27 5.00
N LYS A 142 -25.46 0.00 5.47
CA LYS A 142 -26.49 -1.05 5.60
C LYS A 142 -26.96 -1.50 4.22
N LEU A 143 -27.01 -2.82 4.03
CA LEU A 143 -27.51 -3.43 2.81
C LEU A 143 -28.79 -4.22 3.09
N ASN A 144 -29.68 -4.24 2.10
CA ASN A 144 -30.83 -5.14 2.08
C ASN A 144 -30.36 -6.58 1.80
N GLU A 145 -31.26 -7.55 1.98
CA GLU A 145 -30.98 -8.97 1.71
C GLU A 145 -30.55 -9.22 0.25
N ASP A 146 -31.04 -8.42 -0.68
CA ASP A 146 -30.69 -8.51 -2.10
C ASP A 146 -29.35 -7.84 -2.48
N GLY A 147 -28.69 -7.19 -1.52
CA GLY A 147 -27.41 -6.51 -1.73
C GLY A 147 -27.51 -5.04 -2.13
N THR A 148 -28.71 -4.48 -2.25
CA THR A 148 -28.89 -3.04 -2.48
C THR A 148 -28.69 -2.24 -1.20
N PHE A 149 -28.38 -0.94 -1.32
CA PHE A 149 -28.30 -0.07 -0.15
C PHE A 149 -29.66 0.09 0.51
N ALA A 150 -29.71 -0.08 1.83
CA ALA A 150 -30.95 0.01 2.61
C ALA A 150 -31.48 1.45 2.73
N GLU A 151 -30.57 2.43 2.68
CA GLU A 151 -30.88 3.84 2.83
C GLU A 151 -30.79 4.58 1.48
N GLU A 152 -31.63 5.59 1.29
CA GLU A 152 -31.62 6.39 0.07
C GLU A 152 -30.40 7.29 -0.05
N ILE A 153 -29.81 7.66 1.10
CA ILE A 153 -28.61 8.48 1.20
C ILE A 153 -27.54 7.67 1.91
N VAL A 154 -26.37 7.60 1.31
CA VAL A 154 -25.20 6.85 1.80
C VAL A 154 -24.02 7.79 1.96
N MET A 155 -23.31 7.66 3.07
CA MET A 155 -22.05 8.38 3.25
C MET A 155 -21.00 7.78 2.32
N GLY A 156 -20.36 8.62 1.53
CA GLY A 156 -19.33 8.24 0.60
C GLY A 156 -18.13 9.16 0.66
N ARG A 157 -17.10 8.75 -0.04
CA ARG A 157 -15.83 9.47 -0.13
C ARG A 157 -15.41 9.58 -1.60
N HIS A 158 -15.04 10.78 -2.01
CA HIS A 158 -14.49 11.03 -3.34
C HIS A 158 -13.32 12.00 -3.22
N GLN A 159 -12.13 11.56 -3.65
CA GLN A 159 -10.90 12.36 -3.62
C GLN A 159 -10.64 13.00 -2.24
N GLY A 160 -10.83 12.23 -1.18
CA GLY A 160 -10.60 12.66 0.20
C GLY A 160 -11.72 13.47 0.84
N VAL A 161 -12.79 13.77 0.10
CA VAL A 161 -13.94 14.51 0.62
C VAL A 161 -15.05 13.54 1.00
N ASN A 162 -15.45 13.57 2.27
CA ASN A 162 -16.59 12.79 2.78
C ASN A 162 -17.86 13.62 2.63
N GLN A 163 -18.87 13.06 2.00
CA GLN A 163 -20.18 13.67 1.89
C GLN A 163 -21.27 12.64 1.66
N GLU A 164 -22.51 13.07 1.78
CA GLU A 164 -23.67 12.24 1.50
C GLU A 164 -23.94 12.16 0.00
N TYR A 165 -24.25 10.95 -0.46
CA TYR A 165 -24.60 10.68 -1.84
C TYR A 165 -25.93 9.93 -1.94
N PRO A 166 -26.75 10.21 -2.96
CA PRO A 166 -27.87 9.33 -3.27
C PRO A 166 -27.39 7.92 -3.60
N SER A 167 -28.05 6.92 -3.06
CA SER A 167 -27.63 5.52 -3.21
C SER A 167 -27.70 4.99 -4.65
N HIS A 168 -28.36 5.70 -5.56
CA HIS A 168 -28.46 5.30 -6.97
C HIS A 168 -27.29 5.79 -7.84
N LEU A 169 -26.41 6.63 -7.33
CA LEU A 169 -25.21 7.07 -8.03
C LEU A 169 -24.14 5.99 -8.03
#